data_92a1572cc283753b2f0a7976d98f95df
#
_entry.id   92a1572cc283753b2f0a7976d98f95df
#
_cell.length_a   1.000
_cell.length_b   1.000
_cell.length_c   1.000
_cell.angle_alpha   90.00
_cell.angle_beta   90.00
_cell.angle_gamma   90.00
#
_symmetry.space_group_name_H-M   'P 1'
#
loop_
_entity.id
_entity.type
_entity.pdbx_description
1 polymer ?
#
loop_
_entity_poly.entity_id
_entity_poly.type
_entity_poly.pdbx_seq_one_letter_code
_entity_poly.pdbx_strand_id
1 'polypeptide(L)'
;YLDKLLSAKDNPSKSVTLDYLRGTKKIAVPERRTSEKGSIKIRGGKAFNIKNLNVDIPLGKLICVTGVSGSGKSTFMYEIIDRNLKSRLEKRHRTTHTYNCKTFTGTEYLGRSCLIDQSPIGRTPRSNPATYTGSFTHIRDMFATTSEARARGWKPGRFSFNVKGGRCEAC
;
A
#
# COMPACT_ATOMS: atom_id res chain seq x y z
N TYR A 1 -35.92 11.63 6.98
CA TYR A 1 -35.17 11.60 8.25
C TYR A 1 -33.86 12.36 8.16
N LEU A 2 -33.07 12.13 7.12
CA LEU A 2 -31.76 12.82 6.89
C LEU A 2 -31.93 14.34 6.75
N ASP A 3 -32.92 14.78 6.00
CA ASP A 3 -33.24 16.20 5.77
C ASP A 3 -33.51 16.95 7.09
N LYS A 4 -34.22 16.30 8.01
CA LYS A 4 -34.47 16.85 9.34
C LYS A 4 -33.21 16.97 10.17
N LEU A 5 -32.31 15.99 10.06
CA LEU A 5 -31.01 16.05 10.74
C LEU A 5 -30.08 17.11 10.14
N LEU A 6 -30.11 17.31 8.83
CA LEU A 6 -29.31 18.33 8.16
C LEU A 6 -29.79 19.75 8.46
N SER A 7 -31.11 19.94 8.58
CA SER A 7 -31.72 21.25 8.86
C SER A 7 -31.80 21.63 10.34
N ALA A 8 -31.59 20.66 11.27
CA ALA A 8 -31.60 20.94 12.69
C ALA A 8 -30.43 21.86 13.08
N LYS A 9 -30.70 22.91 13.88
CA LYS A 9 -29.69 23.89 14.31
C LYS A 9 -28.60 23.29 15.18
N ASP A 10 -28.96 22.30 16.00
CA ASP A 10 -28.04 21.66 16.93
C ASP A 10 -27.60 20.28 16.46
N ASN A 11 -26.39 19.87 16.84
CA ASN A 11 -25.86 18.51 16.66
C ASN A 11 -25.81 17.79 18.03
N PRO A 12 -26.96 17.34 18.56
CA PRO A 12 -27.06 16.77 19.90
C PRO A 12 -26.25 15.48 20.04
N SER A 13 -26.06 14.77 18.95
CA SER A 13 -25.27 13.53 18.90
C SER A 13 -23.76 13.78 18.80
N LYS A 14 -23.30 15.02 18.66
CA LYS A 14 -21.89 15.37 18.36
C LYS A 14 -21.31 14.55 17.18
N SER A 15 -22.14 14.25 16.20
CA SER A 15 -21.78 13.44 15.05
C SER A 15 -20.84 14.20 14.12
N VAL A 16 -19.63 13.71 13.97
CA VAL A 16 -18.64 14.25 13.04
C VAL A 16 -19.14 14.18 11.58
N THR A 17 -19.86 13.13 11.23
CA THR A 17 -20.45 12.97 9.91
C THR A 17 -21.46 14.09 9.61
N LEU A 18 -22.33 14.45 10.58
CA LEU A 18 -23.27 15.56 10.41
C LEU A 18 -22.53 16.90 10.25
N ASP A 19 -21.44 17.12 10.95
CA ASP A 19 -20.64 18.33 10.81
C ASP A 19 -20.10 18.48 9.37
N TYR A 20 -19.60 17.41 8.77
CA TYR A 20 -19.17 17.44 7.36
C TYR A 20 -20.33 17.60 6.39
N LEU A 21 -21.43 16.89 6.59
CA LEU A 21 -22.61 17.01 5.72
C LEU A 21 -23.27 18.40 5.77
N ARG A 22 -23.25 19.03 6.93
CA ARG A 22 -23.72 20.42 7.13
C ARG A 22 -22.72 21.47 6.65
N GLY A 23 -21.49 21.09 6.36
CA GLY A 23 -20.42 21.98 5.96
C GLY A 23 -19.82 22.81 7.09
N THR A 24 -20.15 22.52 8.37
CA THR A 24 -19.51 23.15 9.54
C THR A 24 -18.06 22.70 9.70
N LYS A 25 -17.76 21.45 9.29
CA LYS A 25 -16.39 20.96 9.11
C LYS A 25 -16.10 20.80 7.63
N LYS A 26 -14.93 21.24 7.21
CA LYS A 26 -14.45 21.08 5.82
C LYS A 26 -12.99 20.66 5.83
N ILE A 27 -12.63 19.82 4.89
CA ILE A 27 -11.23 19.59 4.54
C ILE A 27 -10.84 20.70 3.57
N ALA A 28 -9.92 21.56 4.00
CA ALA A 28 -9.46 22.66 3.15
C ALA A 28 -8.82 22.10 1.88
N VAL A 29 -9.24 22.59 0.72
CA VAL A 29 -8.59 22.30 -0.55
C VAL A 29 -7.41 23.25 -0.67
N PRO A 30 -6.15 22.78 -0.60
CA PRO A 30 -4.99 23.63 -0.74
C PRO A 30 -4.87 24.18 -2.15
N GLU A 31 -4.10 25.26 -2.30
CA GLU A 31 -3.74 25.77 -3.61
C GLU A 31 -3.03 24.69 -4.45
N ARG A 32 -3.31 24.70 -5.75
CA ARG A 32 -2.70 23.73 -6.67
C ARG A 32 -1.21 23.98 -6.77
N ARG A 33 -0.41 23.00 -6.38
CA ARG A 33 1.03 23.03 -6.56
C ARG A 33 1.35 22.79 -8.04
N THR A 34 2.11 23.67 -8.64
CA THR A 34 2.73 23.45 -9.94
C THR A 34 3.94 22.55 -9.77
N SER A 35 4.14 21.58 -10.66
CA SER A 35 5.33 20.73 -10.68
C SER A 35 5.88 20.74 -12.09
N GLU A 36 7.14 21.15 -12.24
CA GLU A 36 7.88 21.16 -13.49
C GLU A 36 8.68 19.86 -13.72
N LYS A 37 8.49 18.84 -12.88
CA LYS A 37 9.30 17.61 -12.91
C LYS A 37 9.00 16.67 -14.09
N GLY A 38 8.23 17.10 -15.05
CA GLY A 38 7.88 16.29 -16.22
C GLY A 38 6.79 15.25 -15.93
N SER A 39 6.66 14.28 -16.81
CA SER A 39 5.65 13.21 -16.70
C SER A 39 6.14 11.89 -17.27
N ILE A 40 5.65 10.78 -16.71
CA ILE A 40 5.72 9.47 -17.38
C ILE A 40 4.70 9.49 -18.52
N LYS A 41 5.17 9.21 -19.74
CA LYS A 41 4.32 9.15 -20.93
C LYS A 41 4.12 7.72 -21.36
N ILE A 42 2.89 7.28 -21.41
CA ILE A 42 2.47 5.95 -21.83
C ILE A 42 1.67 6.10 -23.12
N ARG A 43 2.03 5.35 -24.16
CA ARG A 43 1.30 5.35 -25.43
C ARG A 43 1.01 3.93 -25.88
N GLY A 44 -0.19 3.71 -26.38
CA GLY A 44 -0.64 2.43 -26.88
C GLY A 44 -0.72 1.36 -25.79
N GLY A 45 -1.07 1.73 -24.56
CA GLY A 45 -1.24 0.78 -23.46
C GLY A 45 -2.32 -0.26 -23.77
N LYS A 46 -1.99 -1.56 -23.65
CA LYS A 46 -2.90 -2.65 -23.96
C LYS A 46 -2.68 -3.82 -23.00
N ALA A 47 -3.66 -4.08 -22.16
CA ALA A 47 -3.66 -5.22 -21.25
C ALA A 47 -5.11 -5.56 -20.87
N PHE A 48 -5.52 -6.81 -21.03
CA PHE A 48 -6.88 -7.27 -20.76
C PHE A 48 -7.95 -6.36 -21.42
N ASN A 49 -8.76 -5.67 -20.61
CA ASN A 49 -9.81 -4.76 -21.08
C ASN A 49 -9.28 -3.36 -21.47
N ILE A 50 -8.01 -3.04 -21.15
CA ILE A 50 -7.39 -1.79 -21.60
C ILE A 50 -6.99 -1.91 -23.06
N LYS A 51 -7.48 -0.96 -23.89
CA LYS A 51 -7.22 -0.94 -25.34
C LYS A 51 -6.67 0.42 -25.74
N ASN A 52 -5.44 0.45 -26.25
CA ASN A 52 -4.79 1.63 -26.83
C ASN A 52 -4.79 2.88 -25.91
N LEU A 53 -4.50 2.69 -24.63
CA LEU A 53 -4.47 3.76 -23.64
C LEU A 53 -3.29 4.70 -23.87
N ASN A 54 -3.58 6.00 -23.95
CA ASN A 54 -2.57 7.06 -23.99
C ASN A 54 -2.79 7.96 -22.78
N VAL A 55 -1.77 8.08 -21.92
CA VAL A 55 -1.85 8.87 -20.69
C VAL A 55 -0.50 9.46 -20.33
N ASP A 56 -0.53 10.65 -19.75
CA ASP A 56 0.61 11.33 -19.17
C ASP A 56 0.41 11.42 -17.65
N ILE A 57 1.35 10.85 -16.89
CA ILE A 57 1.32 10.81 -15.44
C ILE A 57 2.32 11.83 -14.91
N PRO A 58 1.87 12.97 -14.36
CA PRO A 58 2.77 14.01 -13.88
C PRO A 58 3.61 13.54 -12.70
N LEU A 59 4.91 13.87 -12.69
CA LEU A 59 5.81 13.53 -11.60
C LEU A 59 5.69 14.51 -10.42
N GLY A 60 6.08 14.06 -9.22
CA GLY A 60 6.07 14.88 -8.00
C GLY A 60 4.68 15.22 -7.47
N LYS A 61 3.66 14.42 -7.81
CA LYS A 61 2.28 14.60 -7.38
C LYS A 61 1.68 13.32 -6.83
N LEU A 62 0.69 13.45 -5.97
CA LEU A 62 -0.21 12.36 -5.60
C LEU A 62 -1.22 12.16 -6.73
N ILE A 63 -1.30 10.95 -7.27
CA ILE A 63 -2.18 10.61 -8.39
C ILE A 63 -3.13 9.51 -7.96
N CYS A 64 -4.42 9.74 -8.18
CA CYS A 64 -5.47 8.77 -7.91
C CYS A 64 -5.98 8.16 -9.22
N VAL A 65 -6.00 6.83 -9.30
CA VAL A 65 -6.64 6.09 -10.40
C VAL A 65 -8.00 5.61 -9.91
N THR A 66 -9.06 6.19 -10.45
CA THR A 66 -10.44 5.93 -10.03
C THR A 66 -11.25 5.28 -11.15
N GLY A 67 -12.40 4.72 -10.82
CA GLY A 67 -13.32 4.10 -11.76
C GLY A 67 -14.11 2.97 -11.11
N VAL A 68 -15.14 2.48 -11.81
CA VAL A 68 -15.98 1.37 -11.36
C VAL A 68 -15.19 0.06 -11.23
N SER A 69 -15.74 -0.92 -10.50
CA SER A 69 -15.13 -2.26 -10.41
C SER A 69 -15.00 -2.87 -11.82
N GLY A 70 -13.90 -3.56 -12.09
CA GLY A 70 -13.64 -4.13 -13.40
C GLY A 70 -13.16 -3.16 -14.50
N SER A 71 -13.07 -1.85 -14.24
CA SER A 71 -12.63 -0.87 -15.25
C SER A 71 -11.15 -0.96 -15.66
N GLY A 72 -10.35 -1.83 -15.02
CA GLY A 72 -8.94 -2.01 -15.37
C GLY A 72 -7.95 -1.21 -14.52
N LYS A 73 -8.37 -0.61 -13.38
CA LYS A 73 -7.47 0.14 -12.49
C LYS A 73 -6.26 -0.67 -12.04
N SER A 74 -6.48 -1.86 -11.51
CA SER A 74 -5.42 -2.75 -11.06
C SER A 74 -4.55 -3.24 -12.21
N THR A 75 -5.16 -3.54 -13.35
CA THR A 75 -4.45 -3.88 -14.60
C THR A 75 -3.52 -2.75 -15.04
N PHE A 76 -3.99 -1.51 -15.01
CA PHE A 76 -3.18 -0.35 -15.35
C PHE A 76 -1.99 -0.20 -14.41
N MET A 77 -2.23 -0.32 -13.09
CA MET A 77 -1.19 -0.16 -12.08
C MET A 77 -0.16 -1.29 -12.14
N TYR A 78 -0.58 -2.55 -12.20
CA TYR A 78 0.34 -3.69 -12.14
C TYR A 78 0.97 -4.01 -13.48
N GLU A 79 0.16 -4.16 -14.53
CA GLU A 79 0.61 -4.67 -15.81
C GLU A 79 1.27 -3.61 -16.71
N ILE A 80 0.91 -2.33 -16.54
CA ILE A 80 1.47 -1.27 -17.37
C ILE A 80 2.47 -0.44 -16.58
N ILE A 81 2.09 0.12 -15.42
CA ILE A 81 2.98 1.03 -14.68
C ILE A 81 4.10 0.25 -13.97
N ASP A 82 3.75 -0.65 -13.05
CA ASP A 82 4.72 -1.33 -12.19
C ASP A 82 5.73 -2.16 -12.98
N ARG A 83 5.27 -2.96 -13.95
CA ARG A 83 6.17 -3.77 -14.79
C ARG A 83 7.18 -2.93 -15.57
N ASN A 84 6.75 -1.81 -16.14
CA ASN A 84 7.65 -0.92 -16.86
C ASN A 84 8.60 -0.17 -15.92
N LEU A 85 8.14 0.28 -14.75
CA LEU A 85 9.01 0.92 -13.76
C LEU A 85 10.06 -0.05 -13.23
N LYS A 86 9.68 -1.26 -12.85
CA LYS A 86 10.62 -2.30 -12.41
C LYS A 86 11.68 -2.60 -13.47
N SER A 87 11.28 -2.81 -14.72
CA SER A 87 12.20 -3.12 -15.80
C SER A 87 13.24 -2.01 -16.06
N ARG A 88 12.90 -0.75 -15.76
CA ARG A 88 13.78 0.40 -16.00
C ARG A 88 14.60 0.81 -14.80
N LEU A 89 14.08 0.64 -13.58
CA LEU A 89 14.67 1.16 -12.36
C LEU A 89 15.44 0.09 -11.57
N GLU A 90 15.10 -1.19 -11.67
CA GLU A 90 15.82 -2.25 -10.98
C GLU A 90 17.20 -2.49 -11.63
N LYS A 91 18.25 -2.35 -10.83
CA LYS A 91 19.64 -2.43 -11.32
C LYS A 91 19.98 -3.74 -12.04
N ARG A 92 19.33 -4.86 -11.68
CA ARG A 92 19.55 -6.19 -12.28
C ARG A 92 18.89 -6.39 -13.64
N HIS A 93 17.89 -5.59 -13.97
CA HIS A 93 17.05 -5.81 -15.16
C HIS A 93 16.81 -4.54 -15.97
N ARG A 94 17.74 -3.58 -15.95
CA ARG A 94 17.61 -2.38 -16.78
C ARG A 94 17.49 -2.77 -18.25
N THR A 95 16.29 -2.68 -18.77
CA THR A 95 15.99 -2.95 -20.16
C THR A 95 15.15 -1.81 -20.75
N THR A 96 15.31 -1.58 -22.02
CA THR A 96 14.46 -0.66 -22.79
C THR A 96 13.16 -1.32 -23.23
N HIS A 97 12.99 -2.62 -22.98
CA HIS A 97 11.77 -3.33 -23.33
C HIS A 97 10.55 -2.72 -22.65
N THR A 98 9.47 -2.55 -23.41
CA THR A 98 8.19 -2.05 -22.91
C THR A 98 7.20 -3.19 -22.73
N TYR A 99 6.51 -3.20 -21.60
CA TYR A 99 5.50 -4.20 -21.27
C TYR A 99 4.11 -3.61 -21.46
N ASN A 100 3.29 -4.28 -22.24
CA ASN A 100 1.88 -3.93 -22.43
C ASN A 100 1.62 -2.49 -22.91
N CYS A 101 2.58 -1.87 -23.60
CA CYS A 101 2.43 -0.57 -24.23
C CYS A 101 3.44 -0.42 -25.39
N LYS A 102 3.16 0.51 -26.30
CA LYS A 102 4.07 0.81 -27.42
C LYS A 102 5.29 1.61 -26.94
N THR A 103 5.04 2.64 -26.13
CA THR A 103 6.12 3.47 -25.55
C THR A 103 5.85 3.78 -24.08
N PHE A 104 6.94 3.82 -23.29
CA PHE A 104 6.96 4.19 -21.89
C PHE A 104 8.20 5.03 -21.63
N THR A 105 8.05 6.33 -21.40
CA THR A 105 9.15 7.28 -21.25
C THR A 105 8.94 8.21 -20.07
N GLY A 106 9.95 9.01 -19.69
CA GLY A 106 9.86 9.98 -18.61
C GLY A 106 10.21 9.39 -17.24
N THR A 107 11.08 8.38 -17.21
CA THR A 107 11.54 7.71 -15.96
C THR A 107 12.89 8.22 -15.49
N GLU A 108 13.50 9.19 -16.14
CA GLU A 108 14.87 9.66 -15.96
C GLU A 108 15.08 10.24 -14.55
N TYR A 109 14.04 10.80 -13.96
CA TYR A 109 14.07 11.40 -12.62
C TYR A 109 13.68 10.42 -11.49
N LEU A 110 13.41 9.16 -11.82
CA LEU A 110 12.96 8.16 -10.85
C LEU A 110 14.13 7.28 -10.41
N GLY A 111 14.33 7.14 -9.10
CA GLY A 111 15.38 6.31 -8.51
C GLY A 111 14.97 4.87 -8.28
N ARG A 112 13.74 4.64 -7.82
CA ARG A 112 13.18 3.30 -7.57
C ARG A 112 11.66 3.32 -7.59
N SER A 113 11.08 2.15 -7.76
CA SER A 113 9.65 1.88 -7.63
C SER A 113 9.41 1.04 -6.37
N CYS A 114 8.32 1.32 -5.65
CA CYS A 114 7.84 0.51 -4.53
C CYS A 114 6.36 0.25 -4.74
N LEU A 115 6.02 -1.00 -5.01
CA LEU A 115 4.63 -1.44 -5.11
C LEU A 115 4.14 -1.86 -3.73
N ILE A 116 3.03 -1.24 -3.29
CA ILE A 116 2.29 -1.66 -2.09
C ILE A 116 0.95 -2.20 -2.57
N ASP A 117 0.67 -3.45 -2.27
CA ASP A 117 -0.56 -4.12 -2.65
C ASP A 117 -1.44 -4.42 -1.42
N GLN A 118 -2.59 -5.02 -1.66
CA GLN A 118 -3.53 -5.43 -0.62
C GLN A 118 -3.33 -6.87 -0.17
N SER A 119 -2.18 -7.48 -0.48
CA SER A 119 -1.88 -8.83 -0.07
C SER A 119 -1.84 -8.92 1.46
N PRO A 120 -2.40 -9.99 2.05
CA PRO A 120 -2.30 -10.21 3.49
C PRO A 120 -0.85 -10.28 3.94
N ILE A 121 -0.55 -9.71 5.10
CA ILE A 121 0.75 -9.84 5.73
C ILE A 121 0.94 -11.30 6.16
N GLY A 122 1.83 -12.00 5.44
CA GLY A 122 2.11 -13.41 5.67
C GLY A 122 1.13 -14.36 4.97
N ARG A 123 1.63 -15.54 4.62
CA ARG A 123 0.88 -16.55 3.87
C ARG A 123 0.19 -17.58 4.76
N THR A 124 0.34 -17.48 6.08
CA THR A 124 -0.21 -18.44 7.03
C THR A 124 -1.00 -17.74 8.13
N PRO A 125 -2.02 -18.41 8.73
CA PRO A 125 -2.76 -17.89 9.87
C PRO A 125 -1.88 -17.58 11.09
N ARG A 126 -0.65 -18.08 11.10
CA ARG A 126 0.34 -17.88 12.17
C ARG A 126 1.24 -16.67 11.95
N SER A 127 1.08 -15.95 10.84
CA SER A 127 1.81 -14.72 10.57
C SER A 127 1.09 -13.53 11.18
N ASN A 128 1.82 -12.73 11.94
CA ASN A 128 1.33 -11.46 12.47
C ASN A 128 2.30 -10.33 12.12
N PRO A 129 1.91 -9.06 12.27
CA PRO A 129 2.76 -7.92 11.96
C PRO A 129 4.12 -7.95 12.66
N ALA A 130 4.18 -8.34 13.94
CA ALA A 130 5.43 -8.37 14.71
C ALA A 130 6.42 -9.43 14.17
N THR A 131 5.90 -10.58 13.72
CA THR A 131 6.72 -11.61 13.06
C THR A 131 7.19 -11.16 11.68
N TYR A 132 6.29 -10.53 10.91
CA TYR A 132 6.60 -10.05 9.56
C TYR A 132 7.68 -8.97 9.55
N THR A 133 7.62 -8.03 10.48
CA THR A 133 8.62 -6.95 10.62
C THR A 133 9.92 -7.39 11.29
N GLY A 134 9.98 -8.62 11.82
CA GLY A 134 11.12 -9.13 12.56
C GLY A 134 11.18 -8.68 14.04
N SER A 135 10.31 -7.78 14.46
CA SER A 135 10.29 -7.24 15.85
C SER A 135 10.14 -8.34 16.90
N PHE A 136 9.38 -9.39 16.58
CA PHE A 136 9.16 -10.50 17.52
C PHE A 136 10.44 -11.30 17.81
N THR A 137 11.45 -11.24 16.94
CA THR A 137 12.75 -11.89 17.20
C THR A 137 13.43 -11.24 18.41
N HIS A 138 13.50 -9.92 18.46
CA HIS A 138 14.08 -9.19 19.60
C HIS A 138 13.31 -9.43 20.91
N ILE A 139 11.99 -9.53 20.83
CA ILE A 139 11.13 -9.85 21.99
C ILE A 139 11.47 -11.24 22.52
N ARG A 140 11.60 -12.25 21.66
CA ARG A 140 11.97 -13.63 22.09
C ARG A 140 13.36 -13.68 22.72
N ASP A 141 14.30 -12.95 22.13
CA ASP A 141 15.66 -12.88 22.67
C ASP A 141 15.65 -12.25 24.08
N MET A 142 14.90 -11.17 24.26
CA MET A 142 14.73 -10.53 25.57
C MET A 142 14.11 -11.50 26.59
N PHE A 143 13.07 -12.24 26.26
CA PHE A 143 12.47 -13.22 27.16
C PHE A 143 13.45 -14.35 27.51
N ALA A 144 14.28 -14.79 26.58
CA ALA A 144 15.30 -15.81 26.82
C ALA A 144 16.41 -15.35 27.78
N THR A 145 16.58 -14.05 27.96
CA THR A 145 17.58 -13.49 28.91
C THR A 145 17.06 -13.34 30.33
N THR A 146 15.78 -13.57 30.60
CA THR A 146 15.21 -13.48 31.95
C THR A 146 15.83 -14.52 32.86
N SER A 147 15.89 -14.23 34.20
CA SER A 147 16.46 -15.13 35.20
C SER A 147 15.79 -16.50 35.20
N GLU A 148 14.46 -16.52 35.06
CA GLU A 148 13.68 -17.76 35.03
C GLU A 148 13.96 -18.57 33.75
N ALA A 149 14.02 -17.95 32.60
CA ALA A 149 14.34 -18.61 31.33
C ALA A 149 15.75 -19.23 31.36
N ARG A 150 16.72 -18.50 31.92
CA ARG A 150 18.09 -19.01 32.09
C ARG A 150 18.15 -20.18 33.06
N ALA A 151 17.48 -20.08 34.23
CA ALA A 151 17.42 -21.17 35.22
C ALA A 151 16.84 -22.46 34.63
N ARG A 152 15.89 -22.34 33.71
CA ARG A 152 15.23 -23.49 33.02
C ARG A 152 15.91 -23.87 31.69
N GLY A 153 16.97 -23.19 31.30
CA GLY A 153 17.66 -23.45 30.02
C GLY A 153 16.82 -23.16 28.78
N TRP A 154 15.84 -22.26 28.87
CA TRP A 154 14.96 -21.93 27.74
C TRP A 154 15.65 -21.02 26.73
N LYS A 155 15.61 -21.41 25.48
CA LYS A 155 16.13 -20.66 24.33
C LYS A 155 15.03 -19.84 23.66
N PRO A 156 15.34 -18.86 22.79
CA PRO A 156 14.35 -18.03 22.11
C PRO A 156 13.23 -18.80 21.37
N GLY A 157 13.50 -20.02 20.90
CA GLY A 157 12.51 -20.89 20.28
C GLY A 157 11.34 -21.25 21.22
N ARG A 158 11.57 -21.31 22.54
CA ARG A 158 10.53 -21.58 23.54
C ARG A 158 9.44 -20.51 23.58
N PHE A 159 9.77 -19.31 23.17
CA PHE A 159 8.86 -18.16 23.11
C PHE A 159 8.26 -17.94 21.71
N SER A 160 8.38 -18.91 20.82
CA SER A 160 7.85 -18.83 19.47
C SER A 160 6.58 -19.67 19.34
N PHE A 161 5.46 -19.02 19.00
CA PHE A 161 4.20 -19.74 18.71
C PHE A 161 4.21 -20.49 17.38
N ASN A 162 5.24 -20.32 16.55
CA ASN A 162 5.40 -21.01 15.26
C ASN A 162 6.21 -22.30 15.35
N VAL A 163 6.86 -22.56 16.48
CA VAL A 163 7.74 -23.70 16.69
C VAL A 163 7.10 -24.67 17.68
N LYS A 164 7.22 -25.97 17.42
CA LYS A 164 6.77 -27.00 18.36
C LYS A 164 7.47 -26.83 19.70
N GLY A 165 6.71 -26.93 20.79
CA GLY A 165 7.19 -26.69 22.16
C GLY A 165 7.24 -25.22 22.58
N GLY A 166 7.00 -24.28 21.67
CA GLY A 166 6.89 -22.84 21.99
C GLY A 166 5.47 -22.35 22.20
N ARG A 167 4.48 -23.20 21.97
CA ARG A 167 3.05 -22.93 22.13
C ARG A 167 2.35 -24.09 22.83
N CYS A 168 1.10 -23.86 23.24
CA CYS A 168 0.23 -24.95 23.66
C CYS A 168 -0.04 -25.88 22.48
N GLU A 169 0.18 -27.18 22.67
CA GLU A 169 -0.05 -28.18 21.63
C GLU A 169 -1.51 -28.71 21.64
N ALA A 170 -2.30 -28.36 22.67
CA ALA A 170 -3.69 -28.76 22.79
C ALA A 170 -4.66 -27.84 21.99
N CYS A 171 -4.24 -26.62 21.67
CA CYS A 171 -4.96 -25.69 20.82
C CYS A 171 -4.36 -25.72 19.40
#